data_e940c700101709ff7c45bb888607a011
#
_entry.id   e940c700101709ff7c45bb888607a011
#
_cell.length_a   1.000
_cell.length_b   1.000
_cell.length_c   1.000
_cell.angle_alpha   90.00
_cell.angle_beta   90.00
_cell.angle_gamma   90.00
#
_symmetry.space_group_name_H-M   'P 1'
#
loop_
_entity.id
_entity.type
_entity.pdbx_description
1 polymer ?
#
loop_
_entity_poly.entity_id
_entity_poly.type
_entity_poly.pdbx_seq_one_letter_code
_entity_poly.pdbx_strand_id
1 'polypeptide(L)'
;MADKITSDKVIRAFLDASFMRSEGNTSLADIADILHIKKASLYNHFESRDDIVEKTLESCSDYLAAINFIPGDIASVANKYPADTVLKGIISRYVKMHEKSPLFQIYTFVESMKYFNRRATEIIAEENKKLIEQTEKTLIELAKVGKISLSEDKIRPAAKWFVAGINDLLSNYLMARKQVVMANPQSGDGELFQLEPDEKGIEKINLLVEEFCRML
;
A
#
# COMPACT_ATOMS: atom_id res chain seq x y z
N MET A 1 25.92 -22.33 6.44
CA MET A 1 26.44 -21.01 6.89
C MET A 1 25.28 -20.29 7.53
N ALA A 2 25.40 -19.76 8.75
CA ALA A 2 24.35 -18.93 9.34
C ALA A 2 24.25 -17.65 8.47
N ASP A 3 23.05 -17.37 8.01
CA ASP A 3 22.79 -16.23 7.14
C ASP A 3 23.03 -14.94 7.97
N LYS A 4 23.88 -14.05 7.48
CA LYS A 4 24.29 -12.83 8.20
C LYS A 4 23.06 -11.94 8.45
N ILE A 5 22.84 -11.53 9.69
CA ILE A 5 21.82 -10.56 10.04
C ILE A 5 22.22 -9.20 9.47
N THR A 6 21.28 -8.52 8.85
CA THR A 6 21.41 -7.16 8.30
C THR A 6 20.31 -6.27 8.87
N SER A 7 20.49 -4.95 8.80
CA SER A 7 19.45 -3.98 9.20
C SER A 7 18.14 -4.22 8.45
N ASP A 8 18.19 -4.55 7.16
CA ASP A 8 16.99 -4.83 6.35
C ASP A 8 16.22 -6.05 6.85
N LYS A 9 16.93 -7.11 7.31
CA LYS A 9 16.27 -8.28 7.90
C LYS A 9 15.59 -7.94 9.21
N VAL A 10 16.20 -7.08 10.03
CA VAL A 10 15.59 -6.60 11.29
C VAL A 10 14.35 -5.76 11.00
N ILE A 11 14.42 -4.82 10.04
CA ILE A 11 13.29 -3.99 9.59
C ILE A 11 12.14 -4.89 9.08
N ARG A 12 12.45 -5.89 8.27
CA ARG A 12 11.44 -6.82 7.75
C ARG A 12 10.79 -7.62 8.88
N ALA A 13 11.56 -8.18 9.80
CA ALA A 13 11.04 -8.91 10.94
C ALA A 13 10.20 -8.01 11.87
N PHE A 14 10.55 -6.72 12.01
CA PHE A 14 9.75 -5.76 12.75
C PHE A 14 8.41 -5.47 12.06
N LEU A 15 8.39 -5.26 10.73
CA LEU A 15 7.16 -5.10 9.96
C LEU A 15 6.24 -6.33 10.10
N ASP A 16 6.82 -7.53 9.99
CA ASP A 16 6.08 -8.79 10.10
C ASP A 16 5.48 -8.96 11.50
N ALA A 17 6.25 -8.70 12.56
CA ALA A 17 5.76 -8.74 13.93
C ALA A 17 4.68 -7.68 14.20
N SER A 18 4.89 -6.44 13.71
CA SER A 18 3.95 -5.33 13.84
C SER A 18 2.66 -5.56 13.05
N PHE A 19 2.75 -6.24 11.92
CA PHE A 19 1.59 -6.66 11.16
C PHE A 19 0.69 -7.58 12.00
N MET A 20 1.24 -8.49 12.79
CA MET A 20 0.45 -9.41 13.60
C MET A 20 -0.03 -8.83 14.95
N ARG A 21 0.71 -7.88 15.54
CA ARG A 21 0.51 -7.43 16.93
C ARG A 21 0.29 -5.92 17.11
N SER A 22 0.43 -5.13 16.09
CA SER A 22 0.61 -3.67 16.06
C SER A 22 2.04 -3.23 16.44
N GLU A 23 2.39 -2.01 16.03
CA GLU A 23 3.71 -1.42 16.33
C GLU A 23 3.95 -1.36 17.84
N GLY A 24 3.02 -0.76 18.60
CA GLY A 24 3.18 -0.57 20.06
C GLY A 24 3.27 -1.86 20.87
N ASN A 25 2.74 -2.97 20.36
CA ASN A 25 2.78 -4.29 21.02
C ASN A 25 3.93 -5.18 20.52
N THR A 26 4.78 -4.68 19.62
CA THR A 26 5.93 -5.45 19.11
C THR A 26 7.17 -5.13 19.92
N SER A 27 7.72 -6.13 20.60
CA SER A 27 8.92 -6.03 21.42
C SER A 27 10.18 -6.41 20.63
N LEU A 28 11.36 -6.02 21.15
CA LEU A 28 12.64 -6.49 20.62
C LEU A 28 12.82 -8.02 20.74
N ALA A 29 12.13 -8.66 21.67
CA ALA A 29 12.13 -10.12 21.80
C ALA A 29 11.38 -10.77 20.63
N ASP A 30 10.23 -10.22 20.23
CA ASP A 30 9.47 -10.72 19.07
C ASP A 30 10.29 -10.67 17.78
N ILE A 31 11.05 -9.59 17.57
CA ILE A 31 11.96 -9.46 16.41
C ILE A 31 13.08 -10.51 16.48
N ALA A 32 13.68 -10.66 17.66
CA ALA A 32 14.77 -11.60 17.85
C ALA A 32 14.32 -13.06 17.65
N ASP A 33 13.10 -13.39 18.09
CA ASP A 33 12.49 -14.72 17.91
C ASP A 33 12.24 -15.02 16.43
N ILE A 34 11.70 -14.09 15.65
CA ILE A 34 11.51 -14.23 14.19
C ILE A 34 12.85 -14.47 13.48
N LEU A 35 13.92 -13.78 13.92
CA LEU A 35 15.25 -13.90 13.32
C LEU A 35 16.09 -15.04 13.88
N HIS A 36 15.58 -15.77 14.88
CA HIS A 36 16.31 -16.82 15.61
C HIS A 36 17.66 -16.35 16.16
N ILE A 37 17.70 -15.14 16.74
CA ILE A 37 18.89 -14.53 17.33
C ILE A 37 18.66 -14.11 18.79
N LYS A 38 19.73 -13.75 19.48
CA LYS A 38 19.61 -13.13 20.81
C LYS A 38 19.19 -11.67 20.68
N LYS A 39 18.30 -11.17 21.53
CA LYS A 39 17.89 -9.77 21.60
C LYS A 39 19.09 -8.80 21.59
N ALA A 40 20.17 -9.15 22.31
CA ALA A 40 21.40 -8.33 22.34
C ALA A 40 22.02 -8.13 20.95
N SER A 41 21.81 -9.05 20.01
CA SER A 41 22.35 -8.94 18.64
C SER A 41 21.70 -7.82 17.82
N LEU A 42 20.48 -7.38 18.19
CA LEU A 42 19.80 -6.27 17.52
C LEU A 42 20.52 -4.95 17.74
N TYR A 43 21.14 -4.76 18.90
CA TYR A 43 21.90 -3.56 19.24
C TYR A 43 23.22 -3.41 18.46
N ASN A 44 23.62 -4.42 17.68
CA ASN A 44 24.71 -4.27 16.70
C ASN A 44 24.27 -3.50 15.44
N HIS A 45 22.98 -3.29 15.25
CA HIS A 45 22.38 -2.69 14.07
C HIS A 45 21.58 -1.43 14.38
N PHE A 46 21.01 -1.31 15.59
CA PHE A 46 20.11 -0.24 16.00
C PHE A 46 20.40 0.19 17.42
N GLU A 47 20.33 1.48 17.68
CA GLU A 47 20.59 2.04 19.01
C GLU A 47 19.47 1.76 20.00
N SER A 48 18.24 1.71 19.54
CA SER A 48 17.04 1.54 20.37
C SER A 48 15.90 0.90 19.55
N ARG A 49 14.80 0.59 20.24
CA ARG A 49 13.56 0.21 19.57
C ARG A 49 13.02 1.34 18.70
N ASP A 50 13.09 2.57 19.18
CA ASP A 50 12.60 3.74 18.45
C ASP A 50 13.43 3.98 17.17
N ASP A 51 14.74 3.71 17.19
CA ASP A 51 15.57 3.73 15.99
C ASP A 51 15.13 2.67 14.96
N ILE A 52 14.70 1.48 15.40
CA ILE A 52 14.10 0.48 14.51
C ILE A 52 12.81 1.03 13.88
N VAL A 53 11.94 1.68 14.67
CA VAL A 53 10.70 2.29 14.16
C VAL A 53 10.99 3.34 13.09
N GLU A 54 11.89 4.27 13.37
CA GLU A 54 12.25 5.35 12.43
C GLU A 54 12.87 4.79 11.14
N LYS A 55 13.81 3.85 11.25
CA LYS A 55 14.42 3.19 10.08
C LYS A 55 13.40 2.36 9.29
N THR A 56 12.41 1.79 9.96
CA THR A 56 11.31 1.08 9.29
C THR A 56 10.44 2.05 8.51
N LEU A 57 10.11 3.22 9.07
CA LEU A 57 9.37 4.26 8.35
C LEU A 57 10.15 4.81 7.15
N GLU A 58 11.47 5.03 7.28
CA GLU A 58 12.33 5.39 6.14
C GLU A 58 12.25 4.33 5.03
N SER A 59 12.42 3.06 5.37
CA SER A 59 12.33 1.95 4.41
C SER A 59 10.93 1.85 3.76
N CYS A 60 9.85 2.09 4.51
CA CYS A 60 8.49 2.15 3.97
C CYS A 60 8.34 3.30 2.97
N SER A 61 8.86 4.48 3.29
CA SER A 61 8.85 5.65 2.40
C SER A 61 9.57 5.37 1.08
N ASP A 62 10.79 4.81 1.15
CA ASP A 62 11.57 4.48 -0.03
C ASP A 62 10.87 3.43 -0.90
N TYR A 63 10.28 2.42 -0.28
CA TYR A 63 9.53 1.39 -0.99
C TYR A 63 8.31 1.98 -1.71
N LEU A 64 7.50 2.79 -1.02
CA LEU A 64 6.32 3.43 -1.60
C LEU A 64 6.71 4.41 -2.71
N ALA A 65 7.79 5.19 -2.55
CA ALA A 65 8.27 6.11 -3.57
C ALA A 65 8.63 5.41 -4.90
N ALA A 66 9.16 4.18 -4.82
CA ALA A 66 9.54 3.40 -5.99
C ALA A 66 8.35 2.79 -6.76
N ILE A 67 7.14 2.77 -6.19
CA ILE A 67 5.97 2.15 -6.81
C ILE A 67 5.22 3.15 -7.69
N ASN A 68 4.92 2.72 -8.92
CA ASN A 68 3.96 3.38 -9.80
C ASN A 68 2.74 2.47 -9.99
N PHE A 69 1.52 3.02 -9.80
CA PHE A 69 0.29 2.26 -10.00
C PHE A 69 -0.35 2.50 -11.36
N ILE A 70 0.06 3.52 -12.12
CA ILE A 70 -0.33 3.67 -13.51
C ILE A 70 0.70 2.98 -14.43
N PRO A 71 0.28 2.52 -15.63
CA PRO A 71 1.20 2.05 -16.66
C PRO A 71 2.20 3.14 -17.07
N GLY A 72 3.43 2.76 -17.38
CA GLY A 72 4.46 3.70 -17.86
C GLY A 72 4.04 4.43 -19.15
N ASP A 73 3.35 3.72 -20.05
CA ASP A 73 2.78 4.28 -21.28
C ASP A 73 1.24 4.42 -21.14
N ILE A 74 0.81 5.28 -20.22
CA ILE A 74 -0.62 5.55 -20.00
C ILE A 74 -1.30 6.17 -21.24
N ALA A 75 -0.58 6.91 -22.07
CA ALA A 75 -1.12 7.51 -23.29
C ALA A 75 -1.58 6.43 -24.29
N SER A 76 -0.76 5.39 -24.52
CA SER A 76 -1.12 4.27 -25.37
C SER A 76 -2.30 3.48 -24.81
N VAL A 77 -2.31 3.24 -23.49
CA VAL A 77 -3.40 2.54 -22.81
C VAL A 77 -4.70 3.33 -22.92
N ALA A 78 -4.68 4.65 -22.67
CA ALA A 78 -5.83 5.54 -22.81
C ALA A 78 -6.36 5.58 -24.24
N ASN A 79 -5.51 5.54 -25.25
CA ASN A 79 -5.93 5.47 -26.65
C ASN A 79 -6.63 4.14 -26.98
N LYS A 80 -6.14 3.04 -26.44
CA LYS A 80 -6.58 1.68 -26.82
C LYS A 80 -7.88 1.24 -26.14
N TYR A 81 -8.09 1.59 -24.86
CA TYR A 81 -9.17 1.04 -24.05
C TYR A 81 -10.18 2.12 -23.61
N PRO A 82 -11.47 1.76 -23.37
CA PRO A 82 -12.46 2.66 -22.75
C PRO A 82 -12.00 3.16 -21.37
N ALA A 83 -12.50 4.33 -20.95
CA ALA A 83 -12.09 4.99 -19.73
C ALA A 83 -12.31 4.12 -18.48
N ASP A 84 -13.49 3.46 -18.38
CA ASP A 84 -13.81 2.55 -17.29
C ASP A 84 -12.85 1.36 -17.22
N THR A 85 -12.49 0.79 -18.37
CA THR A 85 -11.53 -0.32 -18.45
C THR A 85 -10.14 0.10 -17.98
N VAL A 86 -9.69 1.31 -18.37
CA VAL A 86 -8.39 1.85 -17.93
C VAL A 86 -8.39 2.05 -16.42
N LEU A 87 -9.37 2.73 -15.87
CA LEU A 87 -9.43 3.03 -14.44
C LEU A 87 -9.64 1.76 -13.59
N LYS A 88 -10.52 0.84 -14.01
CA LYS A 88 -10.68 -0.48 -13.35
C LYS A 88 -9.37 -1.28 -13.34
N GLY A 89 -8.66 -1.31 -14.47
CA GLY A 89 -7.38 -2.00 -14.57
C GLY A 89 -6.32 -1.45 -13.60
N ILE A 90 -6.23 -0.11 -13.49
CA ILE A 90 -5.32 0.57 -12.56
C ILE A 90 -5.70 0.23 -11.11
N ILE A 91 -6.96 0.37 -10.74
CA ILE A 91 -7.41 0.17 -9.36
C ILE A 91 -7.35 -1.30 -8.95
N SER A 92 -7.76 -2.23 -9.83
CA SER A 92 -7.63 -3.67 -9.54
C SER A 92 -6.17 -4.07 -9.31
N ARG A 93 -5.24 -3.52 -10.10
CA ARG A 93 -3.80 -3.73 -9.88
C ARG A 93 -3.35 -3.14 -8.55
N TYR A 94 -3.77 -1.92 -8.23
CA TYR A 94 -3.42 -1.24 -6.99
C TYR A 94 -3.87 -2.03 -5.75
N VAL A 95 -5.11 -2.48 -5.74
CA VAL A 95 -5.68 -3.30 -4.65
C VAL A 95 -4.91 -4.63 -4.52
N LYS A 96 -4.74 -5.36 -5.64
CA LYS A 96 -4.03 -6.65 -5.64
C LYS A 96 -2.57 -6.55 -5.21
N MET A 97 -1.90 -5.42 -5.47
CA MET A 97 -0.55 -5.18 -4.98
C MET A 97 -0.53 -5.01 -3.46
N HIS A 98 -1.51 -4.30 -2.90
CA HIS A 98 -1.61 -4.06 -1.46
C HIS A 98 -2.00 -5.30 -0.64
N GLU A 99 -2.53 -6.35 -1.26
CA GLU A 99 -2.74 -7.65 -0.59
C GLU A 99 -1.46 -8.46 -0.40
N LYS A 100 -0.35 -8.06 -1.03
CA LYS A 100 0.90 -8.81 -1.03
C LYS A 100 1.93 -8.19 -0.10
N SER A 101 2.79 -9.06 0.46
CA SER A 101 3.99 -8.64 1.16
C SER A 101 4.96 -7.94 0.17
N PRO A 102 5.64 -6.86 0.58
CA PRO A 102 5.55 -6.19 1.89
C PRO A 102 4.48 -5.10 1.95
N LEU A 103 3.74 -4.80 0.87
CA LEU A 103 2.81 -3.65 0.81
C LEU A 103 1.70 -3.72 1.84
N PHE A 104 1.18 -4.92 2.15
CA PHE A 104 0.15 -5.05 3.16
C PHE A 104 0.68 -4.69 4.56
N GLN A 105 1.90 -5.14 4.89
CA GLN A 105 2.55 -4.79 6.14
C GLN A 105 2.86 -3.29 6.22
N ILE A 106 3.43 -2.73 5.14
CA ILE A 106 3.75 -1.30 5.03
C ILE A 106 2.48 -0.46 5.21
N TYR A 107 1.42 -0.78 4.48
CA TYR A 107 0.15 -0.07 4.58
C TYR A 107 -0.38 -0.07 6.03
N THR A 108 -0.52 -1.25 6.64
CA THR A 108 -1.05 -1.35 8.00
C THR A 108 -0.16 -0.68 9.04
N PHE A 109 1.17 -0.76 8.89
CA PHE A 109 2.13 -0.12 9.77
C PHE A 109 2.03 1.41 9.72
N VAL A 110 2.13 2.00 8.52
CA VAL A 110 2.10 3.46 8.35
C VAL A 110 0.72 4.03 8.70
N GLU A 111 -0.37 3.39 8.27
CA GLU A 111 -1.73 3.80 8.57
C GLU A 111 -2.05 3.79 10.07
N SER A 112 -1.55 2.80 10.81
CA SER A 112 -1.77 2.73 12.26
C SER A 112 -1.06 3.84 13.04
N MET A 113 0.01 4.40 12.50
CA MET A 113 0.84 5.40 13.14
C MET A 113 0.55 6.85 12.70
N LYS A 114 -0.23 7.07 11.65
CA LYS A 114 -0.38 8.39 10.99
C LYS A 114 -0.83 9.53 11.88
N TYR A 115 -1.52 9.25 12.99
CA TYR A 115 -1.98 10.27 13.93
C TYR A 115 -1.02 10.53 15.10
N PHE A 116 -0.01 9.68 15.29
CA PHE A 116 0.88 9.71 16.44
C PHE A 116 2.35 9.89 16.07
N ASN A 117 2.71 9.65 14.81
CA ASN A 117 4.08 9.78 14.33
C ASN A 117 4.11 10.72 13.13
N ARG A 118 4.93 11.78 13.22
CA ARG A 118 5.06 12.80 12.18
C ARG A 118 5.51 12.21 10.85
N ARG A 119 6.50 11.30 10.86
CA ARG A 119 7.03 10.73 9.62
C ARG A 119 5.98 9.86 8.92
N ALA A 120 5.19 9.09 9.68
CA ALA A 120 4.06 8.35 9.12
C ALA A 120 3.01 9.26 8.47
N THR A 121 2.70 10.42 9.11
CA THR A 121 1.81 11.44 8.50
C THR A 121 2.37 11.98 7.19
N GLU A 122 3.67 12.28 7.13
CA GLU A 122 4.35 12.76 5.92
C GLU A 122 4.30 11.71 4.80
N ILE A 123 4.55 10.43 5.10
CA ILE A 123 4.47 9.33 4.13
C ILE A 123 3.07 9.24 3.52
N ILE A 124 2.01 9.31 4.33
CA ILE A 124 0.62 9.30 3.83
C ILE A 124 0.35 10.51 2.93
N ALA A 125 0.83 11.70 3.28
CA ALA A 125 0.66 12.90 2.47
C ALA A 125 1.41 12.80 1.12
N GLU A 126 2.63 12.27 1.12
CA GLU A 126 3.44 12.02 -0.06
C GLU A 126 2.76 11.00 -1.00
N GLU A 127 2.24 9.89 -0.43
CA GLU A 127 1.53 8.87 -1.20
C GLU A 127 0.23 9.42 -1.79
N ASN A 128 -0.58 10.15 -1.02
CA ASN A 128 -1.78 10.79 -1.53
C ASN A 128 -1.49 11.79 -2.66
N LYS A 129 -0.44 12.58 -2.53
CA LYS A 129 -0.01 13.51 -3.58
C LYS A 129 0.33 12.75 -4.87
N LYS A 130 1.11 11.69 -4.77
CA LYS A 130 1.51 10.83 -5.89
C LYS A 130 0.29 10.18 -6.58
N LEU A 131 -0.67 9.66 -5.79
CA LEU A 131 -1.92 9.09 -6.30
C LEU A 131 -2.72 10.12 -7.09
N ILE A 132 -2.86 11.34 -6.56
CA ILE A 132 -3.55 12.43 -7.25
C ILE A 132 -2.85 12.77 -8.57
N GLU A 133 -1.53 12.97 -8.56
CA GLU A 133 -0.75 13.32 -9.75
C GLU A 133 -0.84 12.23 -10.85
N GLN A 134 -0.78 10.96 -10.47
CA GLN A 134 -0.90 9.86 -11.42
C GLN A 134 -2.34 9.71 -11.94
N THR A 135 -3.35 9.97 -11.12
CA THR A 135 -4.75 10.01 -11.55
C THR A 135 -5.00 11.19 -12.49
N GLU A 136 -4.50 12.40 -12.18
CA GLU A 136 -4.55 13.56 -13.07
C GLU A 136 -3.97 13.22 -14.44
N LYS A 137 -2.77 12.64 -14.48
CA LYS A 137 -2.13 12.22 -15.74
C LYS A 137 -3.02 11.25 -16.52
N THR A 138 -3.65 10.29 -15.84
CA THR A 138 -4.57 9.34 -16.50
C THR A 138 -5.79 10.06 -17.10
N LEU A 139 -6.43 10.94 -16.33
CA LEU A 139 -7.61 11.69 -16.78
C LEU A 139 -7.27 12.64 -17.94
N ILE A 140 -6.10 13.30 -17.91
CA ILE A 140 -5.61 14.12 -19.02
C ILE A 140 -5.50 13.29 -20.30
N GLU A 141 -4.88 12.12 -20.25
CA GLU A 141 -4.72 11.29 -21.45
C GLU A 141 -6.07 10.76 -21.96
N LEU A 142 -7.00 10.41 -21.08
CA LEU A 142 -8.36 10.00 -21.46
C LEU A 142 -9.16 11.18 -22.11
N ALA A 143 -9.03 12.39 -21.58
CA ALA A 143 -9.67 13.58 -22.15
C ALA A 143 -9.11 13.94 -23.53
N LYS A 144 -7.77 13.88 -23.71
CA LYS A 144 -7.11 14.13 -24.99
C LYS A 144 -7.62 13.24 -26.13
N VAL A 145 -7.97 12.00 -25.82
CA VAL A 145 -8.50 11.04 -26.80
C VAL A 145 -10.03 11.00 -26.84
N GLY A 146 -10.71 11.93 -26.18
CA GLY A 146 -12.16 12.09 -26.21
C GLY A 146 -12.95 10.99 -25.52
N LYS A 147 -12.35 10.27 -24.57
CA LYS A 147 -13.02 9.17 -23.81
C LYS A 147 -13.69 9.63 -22.53
N ILE A 148 -13.43 10.86 -22.09
CA ILE A 148 -14.14 11.56 -21.03
C ILE A 148 -14.33 13.02 -21.45
N SER A 149 -15.36 13.68 -20.89
CA SER A 149 -15.74 15.06 -21.23
C SER A 149 -15.44 16.02 -20.07
N LEU A 150 -14.20 16.00 -19.59
CA LEU A 150 -13.75 16.89 -18.51
C LEU A 150 -12.95 18.07 -19.05
N SER A 151 -13.35 19.29 -18.65
CA SER A 151 -12.55 20.49 -18.87
C SER A 151 -11.29 20.46 -17.97
N GLU A 152 -10.25 21.16 -18.41
CA GLU A 152 -8.94 21.17 -17.75
C GLU A 152 -9.01 21.58 -16.28
N ASP A 153 -9.83 22.59 -15.94
CA ASP A 153 -10.06 23.06 -14.58
C ASP A 153 -10.76 22.03 -13.67
N LYS A 154 -11.43 21.02 -14.22
CA LYS A 154 -12.12 19.95 -13.50
C LYS A 154 -11.26 18.70 -13.27
N ILE A 155 -10.19 18.52 -14.03
CA ILE A 155 -9.35 17.30 -13.95
C ILE A 155 -8.80 17.08 -12.53
N ARG A 156 -8.13 18.11 -11.97
CA ARG A 156 -7.55 17.99 -10.63
C ARG A 156 -8.58 17.79 -9.51
N PRO A 157 -9.71 18.51 -9.48
CA PRO A 157 -10.81 18.19 -8.56
C PRO A 157 -11.32 16.75 -8.71
N ALA A 158 -11.55 16.27 -9.94
CA ALA A 158 -11.99 14.89 -10.18
C ALA A 158 -10.96 13.86 -9.69
N ALA A 159 -9.67 14.09 -9.95
CA ALA A 159 -8.59 13.22 -9.44
C ALA A 159 -8.58 13.16 -7.91
N LYS A 160 -8.75 14.29 -7.22
CA LYS A 160 -8.82 14.32 -5.75
C LYS A 160 -10.02 13.54 -5.21
N TRP A 161 -11.20 13.71 -5.82
CA TRP A 161 -12.39 12.96 -5.45
C TRP A 161 -12.22 11.46 -5.66
N PHE A 162 -11.68 11.07 -6.80
CA PHE A 162 -11.40 9.68 -7.11
C PHE A 162 -10.44 9.06 -6.10
N VAL A 163 -9.31 9.72 -5.80
CA VAL A 163 -8.33 9.22 -4.84
C VAL A 163 -8.90 9.13 -3.43
N ALA A 164 -9.72 10.09 -3.00
CA ALA A 164 -10.39 10.01 -1.70
C ALA A 164 -11.30 8.76 -1.61
N GLY A 165 -12.10 8.50 -2.65
CA GLY A 165 -12.93 7.29 -2.71
C GLY A 165 -12.09 6.00 -2.75
N ILE A 166 -11.03 5.95 -3.54
CA ILE A 166 -10.15 4.77 -3.64
C ILE A 166 -9.43 4.49 -2.32
N ASN A 167 -8.98 5.51 -1.60
CA ASN A 167 -8.36 5.33 -0.28
C ASN A 167 -9.32 4.72 0.74
N ASP A 168 -10.58 5.19 0.77
CA ASP A 168 -11.61 4.60 1.63
C ASP A 168 -11.89 3.14 1.26
N LEU A 169 -12.08 2.87 -0.03
CA LEU A 169 -12.33 1.52 -0.54
C LEU A 169 -11.17 0.56 -0.24
N LEU A 170 -9.92 1.00 -0.45
CA LEU A 170 -8.74 0.20 -0.14
C LEU A 170 -8.65 -0.07 1.36
N SER A 171 -8.87 0.97 2.20
CA SER A 171 -8.83 0.82 3.65
C SER A 171 -9.85 -0.23 4.13
N ASN A 172 -11.10 -0.11 3.69
CA ASN A 172 -12.16 -1.05 4.05
C ASN A 172 -11.86 -2.47 3.54
N TYR A 173 -11.36 -2.59 2.31
CA TYR A 173 -10.97 -3.86 1.73
C TYR A 173 -9.84 -4.52 2.53
N LEU A 174 -8.75 -3.80 2.80
CA LEU A 174 -7.61 -4.34 3.54
C LEU A 174 -7.93 -4.64 5.01
N MET A 175 -8.82 -3.86 5.66
CA MET A 175 -9.32 -4.21 6.98
C MET A 175 -10.01 -5.58 6.99
N ALA A 176 -10.89 -5.85 6.02
CA ALA A 176 -11.55 -7.15 5.90
C ALA A 176 -10.53 -8.27 5.64
N ARG A 177 -9.59 -8.06 4.73
CA ARG A 177 -8.51 -9.02 4.44
C ARG A 177 -7.63 -9.29 5.66
N LYS A 178 -7.35 -8.25 6.46
CA LYS A 178 -6.59 -8.37 7.70
C LYS A 178 -7.29 -9.26 8.73
N GLN A 179 -8.62 -9.17 8.84
CA GLN A 179 -9.38 -10.07 9.73
C GLN A 179 -9.26 -11.54 9.31
N VAL A 180 -9.23 -11.82 8.00
CA VAL A 180 -9.00 -13.19 7.50
C VAL A 180 -7.62 -13.70 7.93
N VAL A 181 -6.58 -12.88 7.80
CA VAL A 181 -5.22 -13.23 8.27
C VAL A 181 -5.20 -13.49 9.77
N MET A 182 -5.83 -12.62 10.56
CA MET A 182 -5.87 -12.75 12.02
C MET A 182 -6.62 -14.00 12.50
N ALA A 183 -7.66 -14.42 11.77
CA ALA A 183 -8.41 -15.65 12.07
C ALA A 183 -7.63 -16.92 11.70
N ASN A 184 -6.62 -16.84 10.83
CA ASN A 184 -5.85 -17.98 10.33
C ASN A 184 -4.33 -17.74 10.48
N PRO A 185 -3.81 -17.62 11.72
CA PRO A 185 -2.42 -17.20 11.96
C PRO A 185 -1.36 -18.25 11.56
N GLN A 186 -1.74 -19.45 11.14
CA GLN A 186 -0.84 -20.57 10.86
C GLN A 186 -0.55 -20.78 9.37
N SER A 187 -0.97 -19.89 8.50
CA SER A 187 -0.67 -20.03 7.08
C SER A 187 0.73 -19.50 6.76
N GLY A 188 1.78 -20.34 6.90
CA GLY A 188 2.94 -20.14 6.11
C GLY A 188 4.31 -20.28 6.76
N ASP A 189 5.04 -21.24 6.26
CA ASP A 189 6.49 -21.24 6.22
C ASP A 189 6.93 -20.27 5.11
N GLY A 190 7.39 -19.06 5.47
CA GLY A 190 8.10 -18.14 4.59
C GLY A 190 7.27 -17.12 3.80
N GLU A 191 6.00 -17.34 3.56
CA GLU A 191 5.05 -16.32 3.15
C GLU A 191 4.08 -16.07 4.29
N LEU A 192 4.03 -14.83 4.80
CA LEU A 192 3.27 -14.45 5.99
C LEU A 192 1.78 -14.82 5.92
N PHE A 193 1.25 -14.99 4.71
CA PHE A 193 -0.11 -15.42 4.46
C PHE A 193 -0.31 -15.68 2.96
N GLN A 194 -1.03 -16.74 2.66
CA GLN A 194 -1.65 -16.91 1.34
C GLN A 194 -3.13 -16.56 1.50
N LEU A 195 -3.51 -15.40 0.95
CA LEU A 195 -4.90 -14.99 0.91
C LEU A 195 -5.53 -15.50 -0.38
N GLU A 196 -6.63 -16.26 -0.26
CA GLU A 196 -7.47 -16.56 -1.42
C GLU A 196 -7.96 -15.25 -2.04
N PRO A 197 -7.98 -15.13 -3.37
CA PRO A 197 -8.47 -13.91 -4.04
C PRO A 197 -9.89 -13.56 -3.61
N ASP A 198 -10.12 -12.30 -3.23
CA ASP A 198 -11.46 -11.77 -2.94
C ASP A 198 -12.03 -11.10 -4.19
N GLU A 199 -12.47 -11.91 -5.16
CA GLU A 199 -13.05 -11.42 -6.41
C GLU A 199 -14.29 -10.56 -6.17
N LYS A 200 -15.12 -10.91 -5.17
CA LYS A 200 -16.33 -10.13 -4.83
C LYS A 200 -16.01 -8.75 -4.28
N GLY A 201 -14.96 -8.64 -3.45
CA GLY A 201 -14.49 -7.36 -2.96
C GLY A 201 -13.96 -6.47 -4.07
N ILE A 202 -13.18 -7.04 -5.00
CA ILE A 202 -12.68 -6.34 -6.18
C ILE A 202 -13.82 -5.94 -7.13
N GLU A 203 -14.82 -6.79 -7.33
CA GLU A 203 -15.98 -6.47 -8.15
C GLU A 203 -16.76 -5.27 -7.61
N LYS A 204 -16.98 -5.18 -6.29
CA LYS A 204 -17.61 -4.00 -5.65
C LYS A 204 -16.81 -2.73 -5.90
N ILE A 205 -15.50 -2.80 -5.80
CA ILE A 205 -14.62 -1.65 -6.11
C ILE A 205 -14.76 -1.25 -7.57
N ASN A 206 -14.77 -2.22 -8.49
CA ASN A 206 -14.93 -1.97 -9.92
C ASN A 206 -16.26 -1.31 -10.27
N LEU A 207 -17.37 -1.68 -9.61
CA LEU A 207 -18.67 -1.03 -9.80
C LEU A 207 -18.63 0.46 -9.43
N LEU A 208 -17.95 0.81 -8.34
CA LEU A 208 -17.79 2.21 -7.93
C LEU A 208 -16.88 3.00 -8.90
N VAL A 209 -15.87 2.37 -9.46
CA VAL A 209 -15.06 2.96 -10.53
C VAL A 209 -15.89 3.21 -11.79
N GLU A 210 -16.79 2.29 -12.15
CA GLU A 210 -17.74 2.49 -13.26
C GLU A 210 -18.65 3.69 -13.02
N GLU A 211 -19.23 3.81 -11.82
CA GLU A 211 -20.09 4.95 -11.49
C GLU A 211 -19.30 6.28 -11.56
N PHE A 212 -18.07 6.30 -11.08
CA PHE A 212 -17.21 7.47 -11.25
C PHE A 212 -17.01 7.81 -12.73
N CYS A 213 -16.73 6.81 -13.59
CA CYS A 213 -16.56 7.03 -15.03
C CYS A 213 -17.80 7.60 -15.70
N ARG A 214 -19.01 7.25 -15.24
CA ARG A 214 -20.27 7.78 -15.77
C ARG A 214 -20.51 9.25 -15.43
N MET A 215 -19.81 9.76 -14.41
CA MET A 215 -19.88 11.19 -14.03
C MET A 215 -18.85 12.07 -14.76
N LEU A 216 -17.91 11.48 -15.48
CA LEU A 216 -16.87 12.18 -16.25
C LEU A 216 -17.30 12.46 -17.69
#